data_80074351d5f36a2dbba4b24adca25385
#
_entry.id   80074351d5f36a2dbba4b24adca25385
#
_cell.length_a   1.000
_cell.length_b   1.000
_cell.length_c   1.000
_cell.angle_alpha   90.00
_cell.angle_beta   90.00
_cell.angle_gamma   90.00
#
_symmetry.space_group_name_H-M   'P 1'
#
loop_
_entity.id
_entity.type
_entity.pdbx_description
1 polymer ?
#
loop_
_entity_poly.entity_id
_entity_poly.type
_entity_poly.pdbx_seq_one_letter_code
_entity_poly.pdbx_strand_id
1 'polypeptide(L)'
;IAINALVRFIKKDTLDIGEITASFMRSFENYLKTEPSYKGRYTGGAVATDKPKGKRAVSLYPSRIRTIHNLAKLEYNDEDLGIVRIPLSPFAKFKVAPIPKTKHRAITIEQMQQIIDLPYKEYVRGGGEPVFNLAKDVFILSFALLGMNSADFYDASVISGNIVTYQRVKTRTRRDDMAEMKVRIEPEIKKLFDKYADPTGERVFSFYCRYKNADIFNKMLNIGLKDIGKIIEVDNLQYYHARHTMATLANNKAGVDMYRVDEMLNHSDSSLKLARIYVERDFSVLWEANRKVMDLFN
;
A
#
# COMPACT_ATOMS: atom_id res chain seq x y z
N ILE A 1 -11.29 -12.88 -3.72
CA ILE A 1 -10.63 -12.98 -5.04
C ILE A 1 -10.00 -14.36 -5.23
N ALA A 2 -9.19 -14.89 -4.29
CA ALA A 2 -8.59 -16.22 -4.39
C ALA A 2 -9.65 -17.34 -4.44
N ILE A 3 -10.65 -17.27 -3.57
CA ILE A 3 -11.80 -18.20 -3.56
C ILE A 3 -12.53 -18.19 -4.89
N ASN A 4 -12.79 -17.01 -5.47
CA ASN A 4 -13.46 -16.92 -6.77
C ASN A 4 -12.67 -17.60 -7.91
N ALA A 5 -11.32 -17.53 -7.87
CA ALA A 5 -10.49 -18.25 -8.83
C ALA A 5 -10.56 -19.77 -8.59
N LEU A 6 -10.62 -20.19 -7.34
CA LEU A 6 -10.79 -21.61 -6.97
C LEU A 6 -12.13 -22.14 -7.46
N VAL A 7 -13.23 -21.44 -7.20
CA VAL A 7 -14.58 -21.81 -7.67
C VAL A 7 -14.63 -21.95 -9.20
N ARG A 8 -14.00 -21.03 -9.95
CA ARG A 8 -13.91 -21.16 -11.42
C ARG A 8 -13.10 -22.37 -11.86
N PHE A 9 -12.03 -22.71 -11.12
CA PHE A 9 -11.19 -23.87 -11.42
C PHE A 9 -11.94 -25.18 -11.18
N ILE A 10 -12.59 -25.32 -10.01
CA ILE A 10 -13.30 -26.56 -9.65
C ILE A 10 -14.71 -26.66 -10.27
N LYS A 11 -15.28 -25.53 -10.72
CA LYS A 11 -16.65 -25.42 -11.25
C LYS A 11 -17.72 -25.90 -10.26
N LYS A 12 -17.48 -25.74 -8.97
CA LYS A 12 -18.35 -26.09 -7.85
C LYS A 12 -18.27 -25.00 -6.79
N ASP A 13 -19.30 -24.86 -5.96
CA ASP A 13 -19.33 -23.88 -4.86
C ASP A 13 -18.71 -24.43 -3.57
N THR A 14 -18.51 -25.74 -3.49
CA THR A 14 -17.93 -26.44 -2.34
C THR A 14 -16.76 -27.31 -2.77
N LEU A 15 -15.79 -27.46 -1.87
CA LEU A 15 -14.62 -28.31 -2.03
C LEU A 15 -14.37 -29.02 -0.71
N ASP A 16 -14.33 -30.34 -0.71
CA ASP A 16 -13.92 -31.08 0.47
C ASP A 16 -12.44 -30.84 0.75
N ILE A 17 -12.09 -30.66 2.03
CA ILE A 17 -10.72 -30.41 2.43
C ILE A 17 -9.79 -31.59 2.10
N GLY A 18 -10.31 -32.78 2.05
CA GLY A 18 -9.61 -34.01 1.65
C GLY A 18 -9.24 -34.03 0.16
N GLU A 19 -9.92 -33.24 -0.68
CA GLU A 19 -9.58 -33.12 -2.10
C GLU A 19 -8.35 -32.18 -2.32
N ILE A 20 -7.98 -31.37 -1.32
CA ILE A 20 -6.84 -30.43 -1.42
C ILE A 20 -5.53 -31.22 -1.28
N THR A 21 -5.15 -31.95 -2.32
CA THR A 21 -3.90 -32.70 -2.39
C THR A 21 -2.77 -31.85 -3.01
N ALA A 22 -1.52 -32.32 -2.91
CA ALA A 22 -0.41 -31.66 -3.60
C ALA A 22 -0.57 -31.65 -5.12
N SER A 23 -1.21 -32.67 -5.69
CA SER A 23 -1.53 -32.75 -7.13
C SER A 23 -2.60 -31.71 -7.50
N PHE A 24 -3.66 -31.61 -6.71
CA PHE A 24 -4.70 -30.59 -6.87
C PHE A 24 -4.09 -29.17 -6.87
N MET A 25 -3.18 -28.88 -5.91
CA MET A 25 -2.52 -27.58 -5.83
C MET A 25 -1.63 -27.27 -7.03
N ARG A 26 -0.94 -28.26 -7.61
CA ARG A 26 -0.18 -28.10 -8.86
C ARG A 26 -1.10 -27.79 -10.04
N SER A 27 -2.21 -28.50 -10.15
CA SER A 27 -3.21 -28.26 -11.21
C SER A 27 -3.82 -26.87 -11.10
N PHE A 28 -4.15 -26.42 -9.88
CA PHE A 28 -4.65 -25.08 -9.63
C PHE A 28 -3.60 -24.00 -9.95
N GLU A 29 -2.34 -24.21 -9.59
CA GLU A 29 -1.24 -23.30 -9.94
C GLU A 29 -1.11 -23.17 -11.48
N ASN A 30 -1.16 -24.29 -12.21
CA ASN A 30 -1.11 -24.27 -13.67
C ASN A 30 -2.30 -23.55 -14.29
N TYR A 31 -3.50 -23.78 -13.75
CA TYR A 31 -4.70 -23.04 -14.15
C TYR A 31 -4.51 -21.51 -13.96
N LEU A 32 -3.95 -21.08 -12.85
CA LEU A 32 -3.71 -19.65 -12.57
C LEU A 32 -2.70 -19.01 -13.55
N LYS A 33 -1.78 -19.78 -14.13
CA LYS A 33 -0.82 -19.30 -15.16
C LYS A 33 -1.50 -18.95 -16.48
N THR A 34 -2.62 -19.61 -16.80
CA THR A 34 -3.36 -19.46 -18.06
C THR A 34 -4.67 -18.70 -17.91
N GLU A 35 -5.19 -18.60 -16.70
CA GLU A 35 -6.47 -17.93 -16.43
C GLU A 35 -6.42 -16.44 -16.81
N PRO A 36 -7.41 -15.91 -17.56
CA PRO A 36 -7.47 -14.48 -17.87
C PRO A 36 -7.74 -13.64 -16.62
N SER A 37 -7.41 -12.37 -16.68
CA SER A 37 -7.85 -11.39 -15.69
C SER A 37 -9.34 -11.11 -15.87
N TYR A 38 -10.03 -10.79 -14.77
CA TYR A 38 -11.45 -10.46 -14.78
C TYR A 38 -11.66 -9.01 -14.35
N LYS A 39 -12.56 -8.29 -15.04
CA LYS A 39 -13.08 -6.97 -14.64
C LYS A 39 -14.51 -7.12 -14.14
N GLY A 40 -14.92 -6.28 -13.20
CA GLY A 40 -16.25 -6.30 -12.61
C GLY A 40 -16.35 -7.06 -11.30
N ARG A 41 -17.56 -7.12 -10.73
CA ARG A 41 -17.84 -7.88 -9.50
C ARG A 41 -18.18 -9.33 -9.88
N TYR A 42 -17.68 -10.28 -9.09
CA TYR A 42 -17.96 -11.71 -9.32
C TYR A 42 -19.46 -12.03 -9.32
N THR A 43 -20.22 -11.38 -8.43
CA THR A 43 -21.68 -11.54 -8.31
C THR A 43 -22.49 -10.72 -9.31
N GLY A 44 -21.86 -9.87 -10.10
CA GLY A 44 -22.53 -8.92 -11.02
C GLY A 44 -22.00 -8.94 -12.46
N GLY A 45 -21.49 -10.09 -12.93
CA GLY A 45 -21.03 -10.20 -14.32
C GLY A 45 -19.57 -9.83 -14.51
N ALA A 46 -18.66 -10.50 -13.79
CA ALA A 46 -17.23 -10.37 -14.06
C ALA A 46 -16.90 -10.85 -15.47
N VAL A 47 -16.36 -9.96 -16.30
CA VAL A 47 -16.00 -10.24 -17.70
C VAL A 47 -14.51 -10.56 -17.80
N ALA A 48 -14.18 -11.65 -18.48
CA ALA A 48 -12.80 -11.99 -18.81
C ALA A 48 -12.18 -10.91 -19.71
N THR A 49 -10.90 -10.64 -19.52
CA THR A 49 -10.13 -9.71 -20.34
C THR A 49 -9.09 -10.48 -21.14
N ASP A 50 -8.57 -9.91 -22.21
CA ASP A 50 -7.49 -10.50 -23.04
C ASP A 50 -6.13 -10.54 -22.31
N LYS A 51 -6.06 -10.00 -21.09
CA LYS A 51 -4.83 -9.98 -20.31
C LYS A 51 -4.75 -11.20 -19.39
N PRO A 52 -3.62 -11.90 -19.35
CA PRO A 52 -3.40 -12.98 -18.39
C PRO A 52 -3.41 -12.42 -16.95
N LYS A 53 -3.68 -13.28 -16.00
CA LYS A 53 -3.54 -12.95 -14.59
C LYS A 53 -2.09 -12.58 -14.27
N GLY A 54 -1.92 -11.60 -13.40
CA GLY A 54 -0.58 -11.19 -12.99
C GLY A 54 0.16 -12.32 -12.24
N LYS A 55 1.46 -12.44 -12.44
CA LYS A 55 2.34 -13.46 -11.80
C LYS A 55 2.15 -13.57 -10.28
N ARG A 56 1.71 -12.48 -9.62
CA ARG A 56 1.44 -12.48 -8.18
C ARG A 56 0.27 -13.37 -7.78
N ALA A 57 -0.71 -13.60 -8.65
CA ALA A 57 -1.86 -14.48 -8.36
C ALA A 57 -1.41 -15.92 -8.13
N VAL A 58 -0.41 -16.39 -8.90
CA VAL A 58 0.18 -17.73 -8.80
C VAL A 58 0.84 -18.00 -7.45
N SER A 59 1.33 -16.96 -6.78
CA SER A 59 1.87 -17.05 -5.42
C SER A 59 0.80 -16.81 -4.35
N LEU A 60 0.02 -15.73 -4.53
CA LEU A 60 -0.90 -15.25 -3.48
C LEU A 60 -2.08 -16.21 -3.25
N TYR A 61 -2.69 -16.75 -4.32
CA TYR A 61 -3.90 -17.55 -4.17
C TYR A 61 -3.63 -18.92 -3.54
N PRO A 62 -2.61 -19.68 -3.98
CA PRO A 62 -2.22 -20.91 -3.27
C PRO A 62 -1.80 -20.66 -1.82
N SER A 63 -1.14 -19.53 -1.54
CA SER A 63 -0.78 -19.15 -0.16
C SER A 63 -2.02 -18.93 0.71
N ARG A 64 -3.11 -18.38 0.16
CA ARG A 64 -4.37 -18.20 0.90
C ARG A 64 -5.06 -19.52 1.17
N ILE A 65 -5.05 -20.44 0.21
CA ILE A 65 -5.58 -21.80 0.41
C ILE A 65 -4.77 -22.51 1.50
N ARG A 66 -3.43 -22.40 1.47
CA ARG A 66 -2.57 -22.96 2.53
C ARG A 66 -2.94 -22.40 3.91
N THR A 67 -3.18 -21.09 4.02
CA THR A 67 -3.58 -20.47 5.29
C THR A 67 -4.89 -21.08 5.80
N ILE A 68 -5.91 -21.17 4.95
CA ILE A 68 -7.22 -21.73 5.32
C ILE A 68 -7.09 -23.21 5.71
N HIS A 69 -6.36 -24.01 4.93
CA HIS A 69 -6.13 -25.41 5.21
C HIS A 69 -5.42 -25.63 6.55
N ASN A 70 -4.39 -24.81 6.84
CA ASN A 70 -3.66 -24.91 8.11
C ASN A 70 -4.52 -24.46 9.30
N LEU A 71 -5.36 -23.44 9.13
CA LEU A 71 -6.32 -23.03 10.17
C LEU A 71 -7.35 -24.13 10.43
N ALA A 72 -7.85 -24.80 9.40
CA ALA A 72 -8.76 -25.92 9.56
C ALA A 72 -8.09 -27.09 10.28
N LYS A 73 -6.83 -27.39 9.98
CA LYS A 73 -6.08 -28.41 10.75
C LYS A 73 -5.95 -28.04 12.22
N LEU A 74 -5.63 -26.78 12.52
CA LEU A 74 -5.50 -26.30 13.90
C LEU A 74 -6.83 -26.39 14.67
N GLU A 75 -7.96 -26.12 13.99
CA GLU A 75 -9.29 -26.13 14.60
C GLU A 75 -9.85 -27.54 14.82
N TYR A 76 -9.62 -28.46 13.86
CA TYR A 76 -10.29 -29.76 13.83
C TYR A 76 -9.41 -30.93 14.22
N ASN A 77 -8.09 -30.76 14.28
CA ASN A 77 -7.20 -31.80 14.82
C ASN A 77 -6.85 -31.47 16.28
N ASP A 78 -6.74 -32.48 17.07
CA ASP A 78 -6.17 -32.45 18.44
C ASP A 78 -5.14 -33.58 18.53
N GLU A 79 -3.88 -33.24 18.32
CA GLU A 79 -2.79 -34.21 18.28
C GLU A 79 -2.51 -34.80 19.69
N ASP A 80 -2.77 -34.04 20.76
CA ASP A 80 -2.59 -34.45 22.14
C ASP A 80 -3.61 -35.54 22.52
N LEU A 81 -4.81 -35.49 21.97
CA LEU A 81 -5.85 -36.49 22.11
C LEU A 81 -5.83 -37.57 21.01
N GLY A 82 -4.88 -37.53 20.09
CA GLY A 82 -4.82 -38.44 18.95
C GLY A 82 -5.94 -38.25 17.92
N ILE A 83 -6.63 -37.13 17.95
CA ILE A 83 -7.73 -36.82 17.03
C ILE A 83 -7.18 -36.14 15.79
N VAL A 84 -7.09 -36.84 14.66
CA VAL A 84 -6.63 -36.35 13.39
C VAL A 84 -7.74 -36.41 12.34
N ARG A 85 -8.57 -35.37 12.26
CA ARG A 85 -9.69 -35.29 11.30
C ARG A 85 -9.22 -34.88 9.90
N ILE A 86 -8.15 -34.09 9.84
CA ILE A 86 -7.56 -33.63 8.58
C ILE A 86 -6.11 -34.15 8.51
N PRO A 87 -5.91 -35.39 7.98
CA PRO A 87 -4.58 -36.01 7.95
C PRO A 87 -3.67 -35.46 6.86
N LEU A 88 -4.23 -34.90 5.79
CA LEU A 88 -3.46 -34.45 4.63
C LEU A 88 -2.58 -33.24 4.96
N SER A 89 -1.37 -33.27 4.42
CA SER A 89 -0.42 -32.15 4.48
C SER A 89 0.11 -31.83 3.08
N PRO A 90 -0.76 -31.31 2.16
CA PRO A 90 -0.42 -31.08 0.75
C PRO A 90 0.74 -30.11 0.59
N PHE A 91 0.87 -29.14 1.47
CA PHE A 91 1.89 -28.09 1.42
C PHE A 91 3.28 -28.55 1.91
N ALA A 92 3.41 -29.76 2.44
CA ALA A 92 4.69 -30.39 2.67
C ALA A 92 5.37 -30.75 1.33
N LYS A 93 4.56 -31.23 0.35
CA LYS A 93 5.02 -31.64 -1.00
C LYS A 93 4.79 -30.59 -2.09
N PHE A 94 3.84 -29.66 -1.91
CA PHE A 94 3.59 -28.54 -2.80
C PHE A 94 4.20 -27.26 -2.21
N LYS A 95 5.21 -26.71 -2.89
CA LYS A 95 5.82 -25.44 -2.51
C LYS A 95 5.11 -24.30 -3.25
N VAL A 96 4.52 -23.38 -2.51
CA VAL A 96 3.93 -22.18 -3.10
C VAL A 96 5.01 -21.36 -3.82
N ALA A 97 4.73 -20.92 -5.03
CA ALA A 97 5.65 -20.10 -5.81
C ALA A 97 6.05 -18.82 -5.04
N PRO A 98 7.30 -18.36 -5.13
CA PRO A 98 7.76 -17.16 -4.48
C PRO A 98 7.00 -15.91 -5.00
N ILE A 99 6.86 -14.92 -4.15
CA ILE A 99 6.26 -13.65 -4.54
C ILE A 99 7.18 -12.96 -5.55
N PRO A 100 6.69 -12.57 -6.73
CA PRO A 100 7.50 -11.85 -7.71
C PRO A 100 8.10 -10.57 -7.12
N LYS A 101 9.35 -10.28 -7.44
CA LYS A 101 10.00 -9.03 -7.01
C LYS A 101 9.14 -7.83 -7.43
N THR A 102 8.94 -6.91 -6.51
CA THR A 102 8.24 -5.65 -6.78
C THR A 102 9.14 -4.81 -7.70
N LYS A 103 8.56 -4.25 -8.77
CA LYS A 103 9.28 -3.28 -9.61
C LYS A 103 9.62 -2.03 -8.80
N HIS A 104 10.80 -1.47 -9.00
CA HIS A 104 11.13 -0.13 -8.53
C HIS A 104 10.14 0.88 -9.11
N ARG A 105 9.67 1.79 -8.27
CA ARG A 105 8.64 2.78 -8.64
C ARG A 105 9.07 4.21 -8.33
N ALA A 106 10.34 4.42 -7.94
CA ALA A 106 10.84 5.76 -7.75
C ALA A 106 10.95 6.47 -9.10
N ILE A 107 10.57 7.73 -9.13
CA ILE A 107 10.83 8.66 -10.23
C ILE A 107 12.11 9.44 -9.94
N THR A 108 12.67 10.09 -10.95
CA THR A 108 13.90 10.90 -10.81
C THR A 108 13.62 12.24 -10.13
N ILE A 109 14.68 12.96 -9.74
CA ILE A 109 14.58 14.33 -9.21
C ILE A 109 13.93 15.24 -10.26
N GLU A 110 14.37 15.14 -11.51
CA GLU A 110 13.86 15.95 -12.62
C GLU A 110 12.36 15.69 -12.84
N GLN A 111 11.93 14.43 -12.81
CA GLN A 111 10.51 14.08 -12.92
C GLN A 111 9.69 14.59 -11.73
N MET A 112 10.26 14.54 -10.51
CA MET A 112 9.60 15.09 -9.33
C MET A 112 9.48 16.63 -9.44
N GLN A 113 10.55 17.30 -9.90
CA GLN A 113 10.54 18.74 -10.17
C GLN A 113 9.50 19.10 -11.25
N GLN A 114 9.42 18.32 -12.31
CA GLN A 114 8.37 18.50 -13.33
C GLN A 114 6.97 18.45 -12.72
N ILE A 115 6.70 17.49 -11.79
CA ILE A 115 5.40 17.43 -11.09
C ILE A 115 5.16 18.72 -10.29
N ILE A 116 6.17 19.20 -9.57
CA ILE A 116 6.06 20.42 -8.76
C ILE A 116 5.71 21.63 -9.65
N ASP A 117 6.34 21.74 -10.82
CA ASP A 117 6.21 22.87 -11.73
C ASP A 117 4.98 22.78 -12.65
N LEU A 118 4.30 21.63 -12.73
CA LEU A 118 3.12 21.49 -13.58
C LEU A 118 2.07 22.57 -13.26
N PRO A 119 1.52 23.26 -14.28
CA PRO A 119 0.43 24.21 -14.06
C PRO A 119 -0.83 23.48 -13.57
N TYR A 120 -1.62 24.16 -12.75
CA TYR A 120 -2.94 23.70 -12.39
C TYR A 120 -3.89 23.77 -13.60
N LYS A 121 -4.75 22.75 -13.71
CA LYS A 121 -5.88 22.81 -14.65
C LYS A 121 -6.94 23.77 -14.11
N GLU A 122 -7.56 24.51 -15.02
CA GLU A 122 -8.65 25.43 -14.67
C GLU A 122 -9.86 24.68 -14.12
N TYR A 123 -10.57 25.36 -13.20
CA TYR A 123 -11.83 24.86 -12.67
C TYR A 123 -12.93 25.01 -13.72
N VAL A 124 -13.65 23.94 -14.00
CA VAL A 124 -14.84 24.02 -14.85
C VAL A 124 -15.97 24.66 -14.03
N ARG A 125 -16.68 25.63 -14.62
CA ARG A 125 -17.79 26.34 -13.97
C ARG A 125 -18.85 25.35 -13.45
N GLY A 126 -19.13 25.41 -12.16
CA GLY A 126 -20.04 24.46 -11.47
C GLY A 126 -19.43 23.11 -11.11
N GLY A 127 -18.15 22.88 -11.42
CA GLY A 127 -17.39 21.69 -11.02
C GLY A 127 -16.55 21.95 -9.77
N GLY A 128 -16.19 20.86 -9.07
CA GLY A 128 -15.22 20.93 -7.98
C GLY A 128 -13.78 20.98 -8.49
N GLU A 129 -12.82 20.92 -7.57
CA GLU A 129 -11.39 20.86 -7.90
C GLU A 129 -11.10 19.72 -8.89
N PRO A 130 -10.38 20.00 -10.01
CA PRO A 130 -9.96 18.95 -10.94
C PRO A 130 -9.17 17.86 -10.26
N VAL A 131 -9.48 16.61 -10.56
CA VAL A 131 -8.80 15.44 -9.98
C VAL A 131 -7.30 15.45 -10.26
N PHE A 132 -6.89 16.06 -11.38
CA PHE A 132 -5.50 16.29 -11.72
C PHE A 132 -4.78 17.17 -10.68
N ASN A 133 -5.40 18.30 -10.29
CA ASN A 133 -4.82 19.25 -9.32
C ASN A 133 -4.71 18.60 -7.94
N LEU A 134 -5.78 17.97 -7.47
CA LEU A 134 -5.77 17.22 -6.23
C LEU A 134 -4.67 16.14 -6.22
N ALA A 135 -4.56 15.37 -7.30
CA ALA A 135 -3.59 14.29 -7.40
C ALA A 135 -2.14 14.80 -7.39
N LYS A 136 -1.86 15.91 -8.09
CA LYS A 136 -0.59 16.63 -8.04
C LYS A 136 -0.25 17.01 -6.60
N ASP A 137 -1.14 17.73 -5.95
CA ASP A 137 -0.93 18.30 -4.64
C ASP A 137 -0.71 17.22 -3.57
N VAL A 138 -1.57 16.20 -3.54
CA VAL A 138 -1.47 15.12 -2.56
C VAL A 138 -0.25 14.22 -2.83
N PHE A 139 0.22 14.12 -4.08
CA PHE A 139 1.46 13.43 -4.40
C PHE A 139 2.68 14.18 -3.82
N ILE A 140 2.73 15.52 -4.00
CA ILE A 140 3.78 16.38 -3.43
C ILE A 140 3.74 16.31 -1.89
N LEU A 141 2.56 16.44 -1.29
CA LEU A 141 2.40 16.31 0.17
C LEU A 141 2.85 14.95 0.67
N SER A 142 2.50 13.86 -0.03
CA SER A 142 2.96 12.53 0.34
C SER A 142 4.48 12.42 0.34
N PHE A 143 5.12 12.91 -0.72
CA PHE A 143 6.57 12.92 -0.82
C PHE A 143 7.20 13.68 0.37
N ALA A 144 6.76 14.90 0.63
CA ALA A 144 7.31 15.78 1.65
C ALA A 144 6.95 15.35 3.09
N LEU A 145 5.90 14.57 3.28
CA LEU A 145 5.48 14.00 4.57
C LEU A 145 5.92 12.54 4.73
N LEU A 146 7.20 12.24 4.45
CA LEU A 146 7.84 10.93 4.64
C LEU A 146 7.15 9.79 3.87
N GLY A 147 6.57 10.09 2.72
CA GLY A 147 5.83 9.10 1.93
C GLY A 147 4.54 8.62 2.59
N MET A 148 3.82 9.50 3.28
CA MET A 148 2.56 9.20 3.94
C MET A 148 1.56 8.57 2.97
N ASN A 149 0.89 7.48 3.38
CA ASN A 149 -0.05 6.77 2.51
C ASN A 149 -1.40 7.49 2.42
N SER A 150 -2.13 7.27 1.34
CA SER A 150 -3.45 7.87 1.12
C SER A 150 -4.48 7.53 2.21
N ALA A 151 -4.42 6.32 2.76
CA ALA A 151 -5.26 5.93 3.89
C ALA A 151 -4.91 6.72 5.16
N ASP A 152 -3.62 7.01 5.38
CA ASP A 152 -3.16 7.78 6.52
C ASP A 152 -3.54 9.26 6.36
N PHE A 153 -3.47 9.83 5.14
CA PHE A 153 -4.02 11.17 4.84
C PHE A 153 -5.51 11.28 5.12
N TYR A 154 -6.25 10.22 4.79
CA TYR A 154 -7.69 10.20 5.00
C TYR A 154 -8.08 10.11 6.47
N ASP A 155 -7.27 9.45 7.30
CA ASP A 155 -7.58 9.08 8.68
C ASP A 155 -6.87 9.95 9.75
N ALA A 156 -5.79 10.66 9.40
CA ALA A 156 -5.01 11.47 10.33
C ALA A 156 -5.90 12.48 11.07
N SER A 157 -5.78 12.51 12.41
CA SER A 157 -6.69 13.30 13.27
C SER A 157 -5.99 14.24 14.24
N VAL A 158 -4.66 14.19 14.36
CA VAL A 158 -3.93 15.00 15.33
C VAL A 158 -2.91 15.90 14.64
N ILE A 159 -2.99 17.19 14.89
CA ILE A 159 -1.99 18.18 14.52
C ILE A 159 -1.71 19.07 15.73
N SER A 160 -0.42 19.35 15.97
CA SER A 160 0.03 20.28 17.02
C SER A 160 1.14 21.18 16.45
N GLY A 161 0.85 22.46 16.32
CA GLY A 161 1.76 23.38 15.66
C GLY A 161 2.05 22.97 14.20
N ASN A 162 3.29 22.67 13.90
CA ASN A 162 3.73 22.19 12.59
C ASN A 162 4.00 20.69 12.53
N ILE A 163 3.45 19.90 13.47
CA ILE A 163 3.67 18.46 13.57
C ILE A 163 2.33 17.74 13.38
N VAL A 164 2.29 16.87 12.37
CA VAL A 164 1.19 15.91 12.17
C VAL A 164 1.53 14.62 12.90
N THR A 165 0.63 14.16 13.77
CA THR A 165 0.71 12.87 14.43
C THR A 165 -0.38 11.95 13.91
N TYR A 166 -0.01 10.74 13.47
CA TYR A 166 -0.97 9.75 13.00
C TYR A 166 -0.49 8.33 13.33
N GLN A 167 -1.45 7.42 13.42
CA GLN A 167 -1.20 5.99 13.55
C GLN A 167 -1.40 5.33 12.19
N ARG A 168 -0.37 4.67 11.67
CA ARG A 168 -0.43 4.07 10.34
C ARG A 168 -1.55 3.04 10.23
N VAL A 169 -2.58 3.35 9.46
CA VAL A 169 -3.82 2.55 9.31
C VAL A 169 -3.56 1.07 9.04
N LYS A 170 -2.58 0.77 8.20
CA LYS A 170 -2.26 -0.62 7.79
C LYS A 170 -1.70 -1.48 8.93
N THR A 171 -1.05 -0.89 9.93
CA THR A 171 -0.24 -1.63 10.92
C THR A 171 -0.54 -1.30 12.37
N ARG A 172 -1.34 -0.27 12.66
CA ARG A 172 -1.65 0.17 14.03
C ARG A 172 -2.21 -0.92 14.94
N THR A 173 -3.01 -1.84 14.39
CA THR A 173 -3.61 -2.94 15.17
C THR A 173 -2.68 -4.14 15.40
N ARG A 174 -1.44 -4.08 14.92
CA ARG A 174 -0.47 -5.19 14.98
C ARG A 174 0.80 -4.83 15.69
N ARG A 175 0.89 -3.60 16.19
CA ARG A 175 2.08 -3.05 16.83
C ARG A 175 1.71 -2.45 18.18
N ASP A 176 2.55 -2.68 19.17
CA ASP A 176 2.38 -2.18 20.54
C ASP A 176 2.46 -0.64 20.59
N ASP A 177 3.29 -0.02 19.73
CA ASP A 177 3.40 1.43 19.57
C ASP A 177 2.31 2.02 18.65
N MET A 178 1.27 1.26 18.32
CA MET A 178 0.17 1.61 17.41
C MET A 178 0.64 2.18 16.06
N ALA A 179 1.89 1.90 15.67
CA ALA A 179 2.54 2.43 14.48
C ALA A 179 2.47 3.96 14.38
N GLU A 180 2.64 4.66 15.51
CA GLU A 180 2.63 6.12 15.57
C GLU A 180 3.74 6.72 14.71
N MET A 181 3.41 7.84 14.05
CA MET A 181 4.32 8.70 13.29
C MET A 181 4.07 10.15 13.66
N LYS A 182 5.17 10.90 13.84
CA LYS A 182 5.16 12.36 13.99
C LYS A 182 5.98 12.96 12.87
N VAL A 183 5.35 13.76 12.03
CA VAL A 183 5.97 14.33 10.82
C VAL A 183 5.90 15.85 10.89
N ARG A 184 7.06 16.50 10.75
CA ARG A 184 7.15 17.96 10.67
C ARG A 184 6.70 18.43 9.29
N ILE A 185 5.87 19.48 9.28
CA ILE A 185 5.44 20.18 8.07
C ILE A 185 6.55 21.18 7.74
N GLU A 186 7.27 20.93 6.65
CA GLU A 186 8.32 21.82 6.21
C GLU A 186 7.71 23.11 5.63
N PRO A 187 8.42 24.28 5.73
CA PRO A 187 7.89 25.58 5.30
C PRO A 187 7.41 25.59 3.84
N GLU A 188 8.13 24.91 2.95
CA GLU A 188 7.87 24.88 1.50
C GLU A 188 6.49 24.28 1.16
N ILE A 189 6.02 23.34 1.97
CA ILE A 189 4.72 22.69 1.76
C ILE A 189 3.61 23.25 2.63
N LYS A 190 3.92 24.19 3.53
CA LYS A 190 2.93 24.69 4.51
C LYS A 190 1.68 25.26 3.83
N LYS A 191 1.86 26.10 2.80
CA LYS A 191 0.74 26.67 2.03
C LYS A 191 -0.10 25.58 1.35
N LEU A 192 0.56 24.55 0.81
CA LEU A 192 -0.12 23.44 0.17
C LEU A 192 -0.85 22.56 1.18
N PHE A 193 -0.25 22.36 2.35
CA PHE A 193 -0.84 21.64 3.48
C PHE A 193 -2.14 22.35 3.94
N ASP A 194 -2.07 23.66 4.16
CA ASP A 194 -3.20 24.46 4.65
C ASP A 194 -4.39 24.48 3.67
N LYS A 195 -4.13 24.36 2.37
CA LYS A 195 -5.18 24.24 1.35
C LYS A 195 -6.15 23.08 1.60
N TYR A 196 -5.64 21.99 2.19
CA TYR A 196 -6.41 20.77 2.45
C TYR A 196 -6.70 20.52 3.93
N ALA A 197 -6.26 21.43 4.80
CA ALA A 197 -6.53 21.34 6.24
C ALA A 197 -8.05 21.29 6.50
N ASP A 198 -8.44 20.52 7.50
CA ASP A 198 -9.83 20.43 7.91
C ASP A 198 -10.20 21.64 8.79
N PRO A 199 -11.12 22.50 8.33
CA PRO A 199 -11.52 23.67 9.11
C PRO A 199 -12.31 23.31 10.38
N THR A 200 -12.87 22.09 10.47
CA THR A 200 -13.63 21.63 11.66
C THR A 200 -12.71 21.10 12.75
N GLY A 201 -11.47 20.71 12.40
CA GLY A 201 -10.53 20.10 13.33
C GLY A 201 -10.86 18.65 13.72
N GLU A 202 -11.85 18.01 13.08
CA GLU A 202 -12.17 16.60 13.30
C GLU A 202 -11.02 15.71 12.81
N ARG A 203 -10.42 16.11 11.68
CA ARG A 203 -9.21 15.46 11.15
C ARG A 203 -8.16 16.50 10.77
N VAL A 204 -6.99 16.03 10.37
CA VAL A 204 -5.95 16.91 9.83
C VAL A 204 -6.35 17.45 8.46
N PHE A 205 -6.97 16.60 7.63
CA PHE A 205 -7.35 16.93 6.27
C PHE A 205 -8.84 16.70 6.01
N SER A 206 -9.45 17.55 5.19
CA SER A 206 -10.87 17.53 4.84
C SER A 206 -11.28 16.49 3.78
N PHE A 207 -10.40 15.56 3.42
CA PHE A 207 -10.69 14.55 2.36
C PHE A 207 -11.90 13.66 2.67
N TYR A 208 -12.18 13.40 3.94
CA TYR A 208 -13.33 12.60 4.37
C TYR A 208 -14.67 13.29 4.08
N CYS A 209 -14.72 14.62 4.00
CA CYS A 209 -15.91 15.37 3.60
C CYS A 209 -16.26 15.16 2.13
N ARG A 210 -15.24 14.93 1.28
CA ARG A 210 -15.39 14.81 -0.17
C ARG A 210 -15.49 13.35 -0.65
N TYR A 211 -14.85 12.42 0.03
CA TYR A 211 -14.76 11.03 -0.37
C TYR A 211 -15.33 10.11 0.70
N LYS A 212 -16.17 9.16 0.29
CA LYS A 212 -16.85 8.23 1.20
C LYS A 212 -15.91 7.36 2.05
N ASN A 213 -14.74 7.04 1.51
CA ASN A 213 -13.71 6.23 2.18
C ASN A 213 -12.34 6.41 1.54
N ALA A 214 -11.30 5.94 2.23
CA ALA A 214 -9.92 6.02 1.78
C ALA A 214 -9.64 5.30 0.44
N ASP A 215 -10.36 4.23 0.12
CA ASP A 215 -10.18 3.49 -1.14
C ASP A 215 -10.65 4.33 -2.34
N ILE A 216 -11.80 5.03 -2.20
CA ILE A 216 -12.30 5.94 -3.24
C ILE A 216 -11.34 7.12 -3.38
N PHE A 217 -10.88 7.71 -2.28
CA PHE A 217 -9.88 8.77 -2.31
C PHE A 217 -8.62 8.33 -3.06
N ASN A 218 -8.02 7.20 -2.68
CA ASN A 218 -6.85 6.64 -3.37
C ASN A 218 -7.10 6.36 -4.87
N LYS A 219 -8.29 5.88 -5.22
CA LYS A 219 -8.68 5.66 -6.62
C LYS A 219 -8.69 6.97 -7.41
N MET A 220 -9.24 8.05 -6.83
CA MET A 220 -9.27 9.35 -7.50
C MET A 220 -7.87 9.93 -7.67
N LEU A 221 -6.99 9.84 -6.67
CA LEU A 221 -5.59 10.22 -6.82
C LEU A 221 -4.91 9.50 -7.99
N ASN A 222 -5.09 8.18 -8.08
CA ASN A 222 -4.49 7.38 -9.16
C ASN A 222 -5.08 7.71 -10.56
N ILE A 223 -6.32 8.20 -10.64
CA ILE A 223 -6.89 8.70 -11.91
C ILE A 223 -6.15 9.96 -12.36
N GLY A 224 -5.98 10.95 -11.47
CA GLY A 224 -5.24 12.17 -11.81
C GLY A 224 -3.77 11.92 -12.09
N LEU A 225 -3.11 11.05 -11.31
CA LEU A 225 -1.71 10.68 -11.51
C LEU A 225 -1.45 9.95 -12.83
N LYS A 226 -2.42 9.22 -13.36
CA LYS A 226 -2.31 8.63 -14.68
C LYS A 226 -2.14 9.69 -15.79
N ASP A 227 -2.82 10.81 -15.65
CA ASP A 227 -2.68 11.92 -16.62
C ASP A 227 -1.38 12.69 -16.41
N ILE A 228 -0.97 12.91 -15.16
CA ILE A 228 0.36 13.47 -14.83
C ILE A 228 1.47 12.58 -15.40
N GLY A 229 1.37 11.26 -15.20
CA GLY A 229 2.35 10.31 -15.71
C GLY A 229 2.56 10.37 -17.22
N LYS A 230 1.51 10.65 -18.00
CA LYS A 230 1.64 10.85 -19.45
C LYS A 230 2.47 12.10 -19.80
N ILE A 231 2.36 13.17 -19.00
CA ILE A 231 3.06 14.44 -19.24
C ILE A 231 4.55 14.28 -18.92
N ILE A 232 4.87 13.59 -17.82
CA ILE A 232 6.26 13.42 -17.37
C ILE A 232 6.89 12.11 -17.87
N GLU A 233 6.25 11.44 -18.81
CA GLU A 233 6.71 10.18 -19.44
C GLU A 233 6.99 9.05 -18.44
N VAL A 234 6.16 8.94 -17.39
CA VAL A 234 6.21 7.86 -16.41
C VAL A 234 5.02 6.93 -16.59
N ASP A 235 5.29 5.73 -17.13
CA ASP A 235 4.27 4.72 -17.31
C ASP A 235 3.62 4.31 -16.00
N ASN A 236 2.28 4.36 -15.98
CA ASN A 236 1.49 3.88 -14.84
C ASN A 236 1.87 4.53 -13.50
N LEU A 237 2.11 5.85 -13.52
CA LEU A 237 2.33 6.63 -12.30
C LEU A 237 1.15 6.43 -11.33
N GLN A 238 1.45 6.09 -10.11
CA GLN A 238 0.50 5.83 -9.04
C GLN A 238 0.92 6.56 -7.77
N TYR A 239 -0.01 6.79 -6.87
CA TYR A 239 0.22 7.44 -5.60
C TYR A 239 1.43 6.89 -4.82
N TYR A 240 1.59 5.57 -4.82
CA TYR A 240 2.67 4.91 -4.10
C TYR A 240 4.08 5.22 -4.64
N HIS A 241 4.20 5.80 -5.85
CA HIS A 241 5.49 6.28 -6.38
C HIS A 241 6.07 7.41 -5.52
N ALA A 242 5.25 8.29 -4.92
CA ALA A 242 5.73 9.35 -4.03
C ALA A 242 6.58 8.78 -2.89
N ARG A 243 6.07 7.73 -2.23
CA ARG A 243 6.76 7.05 -1.14
C ARG A 243 8.04 6.35 -1.59
N HIS A 244 8.02 5.68 -2.75
CA HIS A 244 9.23 5.07 -3.31
C HIS A 244 10.28 6.11 -3.70
N THR A 245 9.85 7.24 -4.24
CA THR A 245 10.71 8.34 -4.63
C THR A 245 11.36 8.97 -3.39
N MET A 246 10.58 9.29 -2.36
CA MET A 246 11.10 9.81 -1.11
C MET A 246 12.19 8.88 -0.53
N ALA A 247 11.90 7.59 -0.39
CA ALA A 247 12.86 6.62 0.15
C ALA A 247 14.12 6.48 -0.71
N THR A 248 13.97 6.47 -2.04
CA THR A 248 15.09 6.34 -2.98
C THR A 248 15.96 7.59 -2.97
N LEU A 249 15.38 8.78 -3.00
CA LEU A 249 16.12 10.03 -2.96
C LEU A 249 16.78 10.25 -1.60
N ALA A 250 16.11 9.90 -0.50
CA ALA A 250 16.70 9.96 0.84
C ALA A 250 18.00 9.16 0.90
N ASN A 251 18.00 7.91 0.47
CA ASN A 251 19.19 7.08 0.51
C ASN A 251 20.24 7.48 -0.54
N ASN A 252 19.81 7.57 -1.82
CA ASN A 252 20.76 7.65 -2.93
C ASN A 252 21.27 9.06 -3.23
N LYS A 253 20.56 10.11 -2.77
CA LYS A 253 20.88 11.51 -3.09
C LYS A 253 21.11 12.35 -1.85
N ALA A 254 20.32 12.19 -0.80
CA ALA A 254 20.42 12.95 0.43
C ALA A 254 21.36 12.30 1.47
N GLY A 255 21.95 11.14 1.18
CA GLY A 255 22.92 10.47 2.06
C GLY A 255 22.30 9.95 3.37
N VAL A 256 20.99 9.71 3.40
CA VAL A 256 20.30 9.10 4.54
C VAL A 256 20.54 7.60 4.53
N ASP A 257 21.01 7.05 5.64
CA ASP A 257 21.27 5.62 5.76
C ASP A 257 19.98 4.78 5.68
N MET A 258 20.10 3.52 5.28
CA MET A 258 18.95 2.63 5.07
C MET A 258 18.13 2.37 6.32
N TYR A 259 18.76 2.33 7.50
CA TYR A 259 18.04 2.17 8.75
C TYR A 259 17.12 3.36 9.01
N ARG A 260 17.61 4.57 8.79
CA ARG A 260 16.82 5.80 8.93
C ARG A 260 15.71 5.88 7.88
N VAL A 261 15.97 5.48 6.63
CA VAL A 261 14.95 5.38 5.59
C VAL A 261 13.86 4.40 6.01
N ASP A 262 14.20 3.26 6.59
CA ASP A 262 13.22 2.27 7.07
C ASP A 262 12.34 2.83 8.20
N GLU A 263 12.93 3.61 9.12
CA GLU A 263 12.19 4.34 10.15
C GLU A 263 11.28 5.44 9.57
N MET A 264 11.75 6.22 8.58
CA MET A 264 10.93 7.20 7.85
C MET A 264 9.71 6.53 7.19
N LEU A 265 9.89 5.32 6.71
CA LEU A 265 8.80 4.50 6.16
C LEU A 265 7.92 3.85 7.22
N ASN A 266 8.20 4.04 8.50
CA ASN A 266 7.50 3.40 9.62
C ASN A 266 7.41 1.87 9.48
N HIS A 267 8.49 1.25 9.01
CA HIS A 267 8.60 -0.19 9.01
C HIS A 267 9.02 -0.69 10.40
N SER A 268 8.68 -1.91 10.73
CA SER A 268 9.15 -2.59 11.92
C SER A 268 10.18 -3.63 11.52
N ASP A 269 11.42 -3.43 11.92
CA ASP A 269 12.44 -4.45 11.82
C ASP A 269 12.40 -5.32 13.08
N SER A 270 12.12 -6.62 12.91
CA SER A 270 12.07 -7.59 13.99
C SER A 270 13.44 -7.85 14.61
N SER A 271 14.53 -7.62 13.87
CA SER A 271 15.90 -7.81 14.37
C SER A 271 16.27 -6.78 15.44
N LEU A 272 15.66 -5.60 15.42
CA LEU A 272 15.91 -4.49 16.33
C LEU A 272 14.89 -4.40 17.49
N LYS A 273 14.01 -5.38 17.62
CA LYS A 273 12.92 -5.35 18.60
C LYS A 273 13.46 -5.20 20.04
N LEU A 274 14.54 -5.87 20.38
CA LEU A 274 15.18 -5.77 21.70
C LEU A 274 15.81 -4.39 21.93
N ALA A 275 16.53 -3.85 20.96
CA ALA A 275 17.17 -2.53 21.09
C ALA A 275 16.12 -1.42 21.30
N ARG A 276 14.97 -1.52 20.67
CA ARG A 276 13.86 -0.56 20.80
C ARG A 276 13.23 -0.51 22.20
N ILE A 277 13.46 -1.49 23.06
CA ILE A 277 13.02 -1.44 24.46
C ILE A 277 13.83 -0.45 25.27
N TYR A 278 15.11 -0.25 24.91
CA TYR A 278 16.04 0.60 25.64
C TYR A 278 16.16 2.02 25.08
N VAL A 279 15.65 2.28 23.88
CA VAL A 279 15.80 3.55 23.18
C VAL A 279 14.43 4.16 22.94
N GLU A 280 14.17 5.32 23.54
CA GLU A 280 12.98 6.11 23.23
C GLU A 280 13.05 6.61 21.78
N ARG A 281 11.92 6.55 21.08
CA ARG A 281 11.86 6.96 19.68
C ARG A 281 11.89 8.48 19.54
N ASP A 282 12.96 9.01 18.99
CA ASP A 282 13.09 10.41 18.63
C ASP A 282 12.71 10.64 17.17
N PHE A 283 11.61 11.35 16.95
CA PHE A 283 11.14 11.68 15.60
C PHE A 283 11.91 12.86 14.98
N SER A 284 12.62 13.68 15.77
CA SER A 284 13.37 14.83 15.25
C SER A 284 14.44 14.42 14.25
N VAL A 285 15.07 13.27 14.47
CA VAL A 285 16.08 12.72 13.56
C VAL A 285 15.48 12.33 12.18
N LEU A 286 14.19 12.00 12.13
CA LEU A 286 13.48 11.76 10.87
C LEU A 286 13.16 13.07 10.15
N TRP A 287 12.89 14.13 10.89
CA TRP A 287 12.65 15.46 10.34
C TRP A 287 13.92 16.03 9.72
N GLU A 288 15.07 15.88 10.39
CA GLU A 288 16.36 16.27 9.86
C GLU A 288 16.76 15.47 8.61
N ALA A 289 16.46 14.16 8.61
CA ALA A 289 16.66 13.35 7.42
C ALA A 289 15.75 13.80 6.26
N ASN A 290 14.47 14.14 6.56
CA ASN A 290 13.54 14.67 5.57
C ASN A 290 13.99 16.04 5.04
N ARG A 291 14.53 16.92 5.90
CA ARG A 291 15.06 18.22 5.48
C ARG A 291 16.10 18.06 4.39
N LYS A 292 17.05 17.12 4.53
CA LYS A 292 18.04 16.82 3.49
C LYS A 292 17.40 16.39 2.15
N VAL A 293 16.26 15.71 2.20
CA VAL A 293 15.52 15.34 0.98
C VAL A 293 14.85 16.55 0.34
N MET A 294 14.26 17.43 1.17
CA MET A 294 13.62 18.64 0.67
C MET A 294 14.63 19.61 0.07
N ASP A 295 15.84 19.69 0.63
CA ASP A 295 16.93 20.53 0.13
C ASP A 295 17.42 20.15 -1.29
N LEU A 296 17.06 18.97 -1.80
CA LEU A 296 17.34 18.59 -3.19
C LEU A 296 16.53 19.40 -4.23
N PHE A 297 15.52 20.14 -3.79
CA PHE A 297 14.59 20.90 -4.63
C PHE A 297 14.64 22.42 -4.39
N ASN A 298 15.60 22.90 -3.59
CA ASN A 298 15.84 24.32 -3.31
C ASN A 298 16.96 24.91 -4.15
#